data_ac26c9df818b7ab5c7d4e0a069326b4a
#
_entry.id   ac26c9df818b7ab5c7d4e0a069326b4a
#
_cell.length_a   1.000
_cell.length_b   1.000
_cell.length_c   1.000
_cell.angle_alpha   90.00
_cell.angle_beta   90.00
_cell.angle_gamma   90.00
#
_symmetry.space_group_name_H-M   'P 1'
#
loop_
_entity.id
_entity.type
_entity.pdbx_description
1 polymer ?
#
loop_
_entity_poly.entity_id
_entity_poly.type
_entity_poly.pdbx_seq_one_letter_code
_entity_poly.pdbx_strand_id
1 'polypeptide(L)'
;MSQKKPLFIVDAMLGNLAKKLRVLGYDSTYFPSIEDEKLVTIAKNEKRIILTKDEPLCKTAQNQGIVVVLIRGNDELEQIMQIHQSIKFEKFVMDTNNSRCIVCNGKLQPVEKYRIIGKIPEGVLEREEKFWMCDVCKKIYWQGTHFEKLQEFVNKLNNRLQ
;
A
#
# COMPACT_ATOMS: atom_id res chain seq x y z
N MET A 1 -5.21 -2.58 -22.87
CA MET A 1 -5.86 -3.06 -21.63
C MET A 1 -4.94 -2.85 -20.46
N SER A 2 -5.41 -2.19 -19.43
CA SER A 2 -4.64 -2.09 -18.18
C SER A 2 -4.62 -3.45 -17.50
N GLN A 3 -3.43 -3.94 -17.15
CA GLN A 3 -3.31 -5.14 -16.34
C GLN A 3 -3.93 -4.87 -14.97
N LYS A 4 -4.69 -5.83 -14.47
CA LYS A 4 -5.27 -5.73 -13.14
C LYS A 4 -4.13 -5.73 -12.12
N LYS A 5 -4.12 -4.73 -11.23
CA LYS A 5 -3.10 -4.65 -10.17
C LYS A 5 -3.20 -5.86 -9.24
N PRO A 6 -2.06 -6.39 -8.78
CA PRO A 6 -2.09 -7.48 -7.81
C PRO A 6 -2.70 -7.03 -6.49
N LEU A 7 -3.29 -7.98 -5.78
CA LEU A 7 -3.80 -7.80 -4.42
C LEU A 7 -2.78 -8.40 -3.46
N PHE A 8 -2.50 -7.71 -2.37
CA PHE A 8 -1.55 -8.18 -1.37
C PHE A 8 -2.21 -8.43 -0.02
N ILE A 9 -1.65 -9.33 0.75
CA ILE A 9 -1.86 -9.43 2.18
C ILE A 9 -0.47 -9.44 2.84
N VAL A 10 -0.27 -8.54 3.79
CA VAL A 10 1.04 -8.23 4.33
C VAL A 10 1.10 -8.72 5.78
N ASP A 11 2.14 -9.50 6.09
CA ASP A 11 2.35 -10.04 7.43
C ASP A 11 2.60 -8.93 8.45
N ALA A 12 2.26 -9.20 9.70
CA ALA A 12 2.26 -8.24 10.81
C ALA A 12 3.57 -7.47 10.99
N MET A 13 4.71 -8.10 10.67
CA MET A 13 6.04 -7.49 10.79
C MET A 13 6.32 -6.42 9.71
N LEU A 14 5.50 -6.32 8.68
CA LEU A 14 5.75 -5.48 7.50
C LEU A 14 4.75 -4.33 7.38
N GLY A 15 4.35 -3.73 8.51
CA GLY A 15 3.36 -2.65 8.52
C GLY A 15 3.75 -1.43 7.68
N ASN A 16 5.02 -1.04 7.69
CA ASN A 16 5.50 0.09 6.89
C ASN A 16 5.46 -0.21 5.39
N LEU A 17 5.75 -1.45 5.01
CA LEU A 17 5.62 -1.89 3.63
C LEU A 17 4.16 -1.82 3.17
N ALA A 18 3.22 -2.26 4.01
CA ALA A 18 1.80 -2.18 3.72
C ALA A 18 1.36 -0.74 3.44
N LYS A 19 1.80 0.20 4.28
CA LYS A 19 1.50 1.63 4.08
C LYS A 19 2.04 2.17 2.75
N LYS A 20 3.28 1.83 2.41
CA LYS A 20 3.89 2.25 1.13
C LYS A 20 3.12 1.70 -0.07
N LEU A 21 2.76 0.42 -0.02
CA LEU A 21 1.99 -0.20 -1.10
C LEU A 21 0.62 0.47 -1.28
N ARG A 22 -0.04 0.82 -0.17
CA ARG A 22 -1.33 1.53 -0.20
C ARG A 22 -1.19 2.91 -0.86
N VAL A 23 -0.15 3.67 -0.49
CA VAL A 23 0.13 4.97 -1.11
C VAL A 23 0.35 4.82 -2.61
N LEU A 24 1.03 3.76 -3.03
CA LEU A 24 1.28 3.46 -4.44
C LEU A 24 0.05 2.93 -5.19
N GLY A 25 -1.08 2.79 -4.50
CA GLY A 25 -2.35 2.39 -5.10
C GLY A 25 -2.61 0.90 -5.13
N TYR A 26 -1.84 0.11 -4.38
CA TYR A 26 -2.04 -1.34 -4.31
C TYR A 26 -2.92 -1.72 -3.12
N ASP A 27 -3.96 -2.49 -3.39
CA ASP A 27 -4.83 -3.06 -2.36
C ASP A 27 -4.00 -4.01 -1.50
N SER A 28 -3.72 -3.59 -0.26
CA SER A 28 -2.80 -4.28 0.65
C SER A 28 -3.45 -4.45 2.00
N THR A 29 -4.04 -5.61 2.23
CA THR A 29 -4.65 -5.97 3.51
C THR A 29 -3.55 -6.21 4.55
N TYR A 30 -3.73 -5.67 5.74
CA TYR A 30 -2.76 -5.78 6.82
C TYR A 30 -3.47 -5.79 8.16
N PHE A 31 -3.04 -6.70 9.03
CA PHE A 31 -3.54 -6.79 10.41
C PHE A 31 -2.34 -6.75 11.36
N PRO A 32 -2.33 -5.87 12.36
CA PRO A 32 -1.21 -5.79 13.33
C PRO A 32 -0.98 -7.09 14.09
N SER A 33 -2.01 -7.91 14.23
CA SER A 33 -1.92 -9.21 14.89
C SER A 33 -2.89 -10.16 14.17
N ILE A 34 -2.33 -11.16 13.49
CA ILE A 34 -3.11 -12.17 12.79
C ILE A 34 -2.40 -13.51 12.89
N GLU A 35 -3.17 -14.57 13.10
CA GLU A 35 -2.65 -15.94 13.09
C GLU A 35 -2.36 -16.35 11.64
N ASP A 36 -1.29 -17.12 11.45
CA ASP A 36 -0.83 -17.57 10.13
C ASP A 36 -1.93 -18.30 9.36
N GLU A 37 -2.71 -19.14 10.02
CA GLU A 37 -3.81 -19.87 9.39
C GLU A 37 -4.87 -18.93 8.80
N LYS A 38 -5.21 -17.87 9.54
CA LYS A 38 -6.18 -16.87 9.06
C LYS A 38 -5.62 -16.09 7.89
N LEU A 39 -4.35 -15.72 7.97
CA LEU A 39 -3.67 -14.98 6.88
C LEU A 39 -3.69 -15.81 5.60
N VAL A 40 -3.33 -17.08 5.69
CA VAL A 40 -3.32 -18.01 4.55
C VAL A 40 -4.74 -18.19 3.99
N THR A 41 -5.74 -18.33 4.84
CA THR A 41 -7.14 -18.46 4.44
C THR A 41 -7.64 -17.24 3.67
N ILE A 42 -7.34 -16.05 4.15
CA ILE A 42 -7.72 -14.80 3.47
C ILE A 42 -7.02 -14.72 2.11
N ALA A 43 -5.72 -15.01 2.08
CA ALA A 43 -4.94 -15.00 0.83
C ALA A 43 -5.54 -15.93 -0.21
N LYS A 44 -5.93 -17.12 0.19
CA LYS A 44 -6.53 -18.12 -0.69
C LYS A 44 -7.90 -17.67 -1.20
N ASN A 45 -8.77 -17.22 -0.29
CA ASN A 45 -10.14 -16.84 -0.62
C ASN A 45 -10.20 -15.59 -1.49
N GLU A 46 -9.36 -14.62 -1.22
CA GLU A 46 -9.35 -13.34 -1.94
C GLU A 46 -8.31 -13.29 -3.07
N LYS A 47 -7.56 -14.36 -3.27
CA LYS A 47 -6.50 -14.48 -4.28
C LYS A 47 -5.45 -13.37 -4.10
N ARG A 48 -5.01 -13.18 -2.86
CA ARG A 48 -3.98 -12.21 -2.50
C ARG A 48 -2.61 -12.85 -2.48
N ILE A 49 -1.60 -12.06 -2.83
CA ILE A 49 -0.20 -12.43 -2.74
C ILE A 49 0.26 -12.15 -1.31
N ILE A 50 0.85 -13.14 -0.65
CA ILE A 50 1.37 -12.99 0.70
C ILE A 50 2.76 -12.36 0.65
N LEU A 51 2.98 -11.34 1.47
CA LEU A 51 4.29 -10.72 1.69
C LEU A 51 4.69 -11.00 3.13
N THR A 52 5.78 -11.74 3.33
CA THR A 52 6.22 -12.16 4.67
C THR A 52 7.73 -12.29 4.74
N LYS A 53 8.28 -12.17 5.95
CA LYS A 53 9.68 -12.51 6.27
C LYS A 53 9.80 -13.91 6.89
N ASP A 54 8.69 -14.56 7.14
CA ASP A 54 8.62 -15.85 7.84
C ASP A 54 8.76 -17.01 6.85
N GLU A 55 9.89 -17.70 6.87
CA GLU A 55 10.15 -18.83 5.98
C GLU A 55 9.15 -19.99 6.15
N PRO A 56 8.82 -20.43 7.38
CA PRO A 56 7.79 -21.45 7.57
C PRO A 56 6.43 -21.08 6.96
N LEU A 57 5.98 -19.85 7.16
CA LEU A 57 4.74 -19.35 6.57
C LEU A 57 4.80 -19.39 5.03
N CYS A 58 5.95 -18.97 4.47
CA CYS A 58 6.18 -19.00 3.03
C CYS A 58 6.01 -20.44 2.48
N LYS A 59 6.63 -21.41 3.12
CA LYS A 59 6.55 -22.83 2.72
C LYS A 59 5.12 -23.35 2.82
N THR A 60 4.43 -23.06 3.91
CA THR A 60 3.03 -23.48 4.11
C THR A 60 2.13 -22.93 3.00
N ALA A 61 2.27 -21.65 2.68
CA ALA A 61 1.49 -20.99 1.63
C ALA A 61 1.80 -21.59 0.24
N GLN A 62 3.07 -21.78 -0.06
CA GLN A 62 3.49 -22.38 -1.34
C GLN A 62 2.90 -23.79 -1.52
N ASN A 63 2.90 -24.59 -0.46
CA ASN A 63 2.33 -25.93 -0.48
C ASN A 63 0.82 -25.93 -0.77
N GLN A 64 0.14 -24.83 -0.50
CA GLN A 64 -1.28 -24.66 -0.79
C GLN A 64 -1.54 -23.96 -2.13
N GLY A 65 -0.51 -23.73 -2.91
CA GLY A 65 -0.63 -23.09 -4.23
C GLY A 65 -0.83 -21.58 -4.17
N ILE A 66 -0.56 -20.96 -3.02
CA ILE A 66 -0.69 -19.50 -2.84
C ILE A 66 0.60 -18.83 -3.28
N VAL A 67 0.49 -17.72 -4.03
CA VAL A 67 1.65 -16.92 -4.40
C VAL A 67 2.14 -16.17 -3.17
N VAL A 68 3.42 -16.34 -2.87
CA VAL A 68 4.04 -15.68 -1.71
C VAL A 68 5.41 -15.13 -2.11
N VAL A 69 5.73 -13.95 -1.60
CA VAL A 69 7.07 -13.36 -1.74
C VAL A 69 7.71 -13.32 -0.36
N LEU A 70 8.85 -14.01 -0.23
CA LEU A 70 9.65 -13.97 1.00
C LEU A 70 10.49 -12.70 0.99
N ILE A 71 10.14 -11.76 1.86
CA ILE A 71 10.78 -10.46 1.91
C ILE A 71 12.11 -10.56 2.67
N ARG A 72 13.20 -10.18 2.01
CA ARG A 72 14.56 -10.18 2.58
C ARG A 72 15.15 -8.78 2.70
N GLY A 73 14.58 -7.80 2.01
CA GLY A 73 15.06 -6.42 2.05
C GLY A 73 14.95 -5.78 3.42
N ASN A 74 15.87 -4.87 3.74
CA ASN A 74 15.96 -4.21 5.04
C ASN A 74 15.09 -2.95 5.12
N ASP A 75 14.82 -2.31 4.02
CA ASP A 75 13.98 -1.12 3.95
C ASP A 75 12.89 -1.27 2.88
N GLU A 76 11.93 -0.37 2.87
CA GLU A 76 10.78 -0.46 1.98
C GLU A 76 11.17 -0.35 0.49
N LEU A 77 12.25 0.38 0.18
CA LEU A 77 12.73 0.49 -1.19
C LEU A 77 13.19 -0.88 -1.72
N GLU A 78 14.05 -1.55 -0.96
CA GLU A 78 14.53 -2.89 -1.29
C GLU A 78 13.40 -3.91 -1.34
N GLN A 79 12.46 -3.81 -0.40
CA GLN A 79 11.32 -4.70 -0.29
C GLN A 79 10.42 -4.59 -1.52
N ILE A 80 10.10 -3.38 -1.95
CA ILE A 80 9.26 -3.15 -3.13
C ILE A 80 9.99 -3.58 -4.41
N MET A 81 11.29 -3.33 -4.50
CA MET A 81 12.09 -3.83 -5.62
C MET A 81 12.05 -5.35 -5.71
N GLN A 82 12.15 -6.01 -4.56
CA GLN A 82 12.08 -7.48 -4.49
C GLN A 82 10.72 -7.99 -4.95
N ILE A 83 9.64 -7.34 -4.54
CA ILE A 83 8.29 -7.69 -5.00
C ILE A 83 8.19 -7.52 -6.52
N HIS A 84 8.70 -6.42 -7.04
CA HIS A 84 8.71 -6.15 -8.47
C HIS A 84 9.44 -7.24 -9.25
N GLN A 85 10.59 -7.69 -8.77
CA GLN A 85 11.37 -8.75 -9.41
C GLN A 85 10.59 -10.08 -9.44
N SER A 86 9.81 -10.34 -8.40
CA SER A 86 9.04 -11.59 -8.28
C SER A 86 7.77 -11.59 -9.12
N ILE A 87 7.09 -10.46 -9.25
CA ILE A 87 5.74 -10.37 -9.84
C ILE A 87 5.71 -9.54 -11.13
N LYS A 88 6.72 -8.70 -11.35
CA LYS A 88 6.85 -7.76 -12.48
C LYS A 88 5.64 -6.83 -12.62
N PHE A 89 5.74 -5.66 -11.98
CA PHE A 89 4.77 -4.59 -12.20
C PHE A 89 5.23 -3.65 -13.32
N GLU A 90 4.29 -2.83 -13.76
CA GLU A 90 4.62 -1.66 -14.53
C GLU A 90 5.33 -0.61 -13.65
N LYS A 91 5.82 0.44 -14.28
CA LYS A 91 6.47 1.57 -13.61
C LYS A 91 5.56 2.17 -12.52
N PHE A 92 6.14 2.50 -11.38
CA PHE A 92 5.40 3.14 -10.30
C PHE A 92 5.11 4.59 -10.64
N VAL A 93 3.87 5.02 -10.36
CA VAL A 93 3.42 6.40 -10.56
C VAL A 93 2.76 6.88 -9.28
N MET A 94 3.17 8.06 -8.80
CA MET A 94 2.47 8.75 -7.71
C MET A 94 1.21 9.41 -8.28
N ASP A 95 0.09 8.80 -8.02
CA ASP A 95 -1.22 9.32 -8.40
C ASP A 95 -2.14 9.28 -7.18
N THR A 96 -2.40 10.45 -6.60
CA THR A 96 -3.24 10.58 -5.42
C THR A 96 -4.67 10.10 -5.64
N ASN A 97 -5.16 10.14 -6.89
CA ASN A 97 -6.49 9.63 -7.23
C ASN A 97 -6.55 8.10 -7.15
N ASN A 98 -5.42 7.41 -7.25
CA ASN A 98 -5.34 5.97 -7.18
C ASN A 98 -4.75 5.46 -5.86
N SER A 99 -4.23 6.36 -5.02
CA SER A 99 -3.71 5.99 -3.70
C SER A 99 -4.83 5.45 -2.81
N ARG A 100 -4.46 4.56 -1.91
CA ARG A 100 -5.38 3.99 -0.93
C ARG A 100 -5.07 4.53 0.46
N CYS A 101 -6.05 4.47 1.34
CA CYS A 101 -5.90 4.94 2.72
C CYS A 101 -4.83 4.12 3.46
N ILE A 102 -3.84 4.79 4.04
CA ILE A 102 -2.78 4.12 4.79
C ILE A 102 -3.28 3.45 6.06
N VAL A 103 -4.41 3.92 6.60
CA VAL A 103 -4.98 3.41 7.86
C VAL A 103 -5.82 2.16 7.62
N CYS A 104 -6.73 2.18 6.64
CA CYS A 104 -7.70 1.11 6.47
C CYS A 104 -7.70 0.45 5.08
N ASN A 105 -6.84 0.89 4.18
CA ASN A 105 -6.77 0.37 2.81
C ASN A 105 -7.98 0.76 1.92
N GLY A 106 -8.85 1.63 2.39
CA GLY A 106 -10.01 2.10 1.62
C GLY A 106 -9.62 2.97 0.45
N LYS A 107 -10.52 3.16 -0.50
CA LYS A 107 -10.30 4.05 -1.64
C LYS A 107 -10.41 5.50 -1.23
N LEU A 108 -9.58 6.36 -1.81
CA LEU A 108 -9.63 7.80 -1.59
C LEU A 108 -10.45 8.46 -2.70
N GLN A 109 -11.31 9.41 -2.32
CA GLN A 109 -12.11 10.20 -3.27
C GLN A 109 -11.81 11.69 -3.07
N PRO A 110 -11.72 12.47 -4.14
CA PRO A 110 -11.61 13.92 -4.02
C PRO A 110 -12.77 14.48 -3.18
N VAL A 111 -12.48 15.46 -2.33
CA VAL A 111 -13.48 16.09 -1.48
C VAL A 111 -13.33 17.62 -1.52
N GLU A 112 -14.46 18.30 -1.55
CA GLU A 112 -14.49 19.76 -1.58
C GLU A 112 -14.13 20.37 -0.22
N LYS A 113 -13.42 21.50 -0.22
CA LYS A 113 -12.98 22.20 0.99
C LYS A 113 -14.13 22.48 1.97
N TYR A 114 -15.29 22.90 1.45
CA TYR A 114 -16.42 23.26 2.32
C TYR A 114 -16.92 22.08 3.17
N ARG A 115 -16.68 20.87 2.72
CA ARG A 115 -17.14 19.65 3.42
C ARG A 115 -16.23 19.24 4.58
N ILE A 116 -15.02 19.81 4.63
CA ILE A 116 -14.00 19.42 5.62
C ILE A 116 -13.62 20.57 6.56
N ILE A 117 -14.30 21.68 6.49
CA ILE A 117 -14.11 22.81 7.42
C ILE A 117 -14.35 22.31 8.85
N GLY A 118 -13.40 22.63 9.74
CA GLY A 118 -13.46 22.18 11.14
C GLY A 118 -12.96 20.76 11.38
N LYS A 119 -12.63 20.01 10.33
CA LYS A 119 -12.13 18.63 10.44
C LYS A 119 -10.62 18.53 10.31
N ILE A 120 -9.98 19.58 9.81
CA ILE A 120 -8.53 19.66 9.64
C ILE A 120 -8.06 21.04 10.13
N PRO A 121 -6.75 21.24 10.42
CA PRO A 121 -6.23 22.53 10.82
C PRO A 121 -6.52 23.61 9.76
N GLU A 122 -6.91 24.81 10.22
CA GLU A 122 -7.24 25.93 9.34
C GLU A 122 -6.07 26.32 8.43
N GLY A 123 -4.85 26.31 8.94
CA GLY A 123 -3.67 26.61 8.15
C GLY A 123 -3.46 25.67 6.96
N VAL A 124 -3.81 24.41 7.13
CA VAL A 124 -3.77 23.41 6.04
C VAL A 124 -4.87 23.71 5.03
N LEU A 125 -6.07 23.99 5.53
CA LEU A 125 -7.22 24.31 4.68
C LEU A 125 -6.96 25.54 3.80
N GLU A 126 -6.25 26.54 4.35
CA GLU A 126 -5.90 27.77 3.62
C GLU A 126 -4.81 27.53 2.58
N ARG A 127 -3.78 26.73 2.90
CA ARG A 127 -2.62 26.51 2.02
C ARG A 127 -2.90 25.53 0.88
N GLU A 128 -3.67 24.48 1.16
CA GLU A 128 -3.85 23.40 0.22
C GLU A 128 -5.14 23.58 -0.60
N GLU A 129 -5.10 23.19 -1.85
CA GLU A 129 -6.25 23.31 -2.76
C GLU A 129 -6.95 21.97 -2.98
N LYS A 130 -6.22 20.86 -2.89
CA LYS A 130 -6.73 19.54 -3.19
C LYS A 130 -6.75 18.66 -1.96
N PHE A 131 -7.90 18.02 -1.73
CA PHE A 131 -8.13 17.12 -0.61
C PHE A 131 -8.79 15.83 -1.06
N TRP A 132 -8.51 14.77 -0.35
CA TRP A 132 -9.11 13.45 -0.56
C TRP A 132 -9.62 12.93 0.77
N MET A 133 -10.68 12.14 0.72
CA MET A 133 -11.25 11.50 1.90
C MET A 133 -11.40 10.02 1.65
N CYS A 134 -11.05 9.20 2.64
CA CYS A 134 -11.26 7.76 2.56
C CYS A 134 -12.75 7.43 2.61
N ASP A 135 -13.20 6.59 1.69
CA ASP A 135 -14.59 6.13 1.62
C ASP A 135 -15.02 5.36 2.88
N VAL A 136 -14.07 4.69 3.53
CA VAL A 136 -14.34 3.78 4.65
C VAL A 136 -14.18 4.47 5.99
N CYS A 137 -12.95 4.94 6.32
CA CYS A 137 -12.67 5.52 7.63
C CYS A 137 -12.81 7.04 7.70
N LYS A 138 -13.05 7.70 6.55
CA LYS A 138 -13.25 9.14 6.43
C LYS A 138 -12.01 10.00 6.75
N LYS A 139 -10.83 9.39 6.87
CA LYS A 139 -9.58 10.15 7.03
C LYS A 139 -9.35 11.05 5.83
N ILE A 140 -8.90 12.28 6.10
CA ILE A 140 -8.66 13.31 5.09
C ILE A 140 -7.17 13.38 4.75
N TYR A 141 -6.86 13.55 3.46
CA TYR A 141 -5.50 13.60 2.93
C TYR A 141 -5.31 14.85 2.06
N TRP A 142 -4.08 15.35 2.03
CA TRP A 142 -3.66 16.45 1.16
C TRP A 142 -2.20 16.26 0.75
N GLN A 143 -1.74 17.03 -0.25
CA GLN A 143 -0.36 16.98 -0.73
C GLN A 143 0.52 17.94 0.10
N GLY A 144 1.04 17.45 1.23
CA GLY A 144 1.98 18.20 2.07
C GLY A 144 3.42 17.74 1.87
N THR A 145 4.27 18.04 2.87
CA THR A 145 5.69 17.61 2.87
C THR A 145 5.88 16.10 2.73
N HIS A 146 4.95 15.32 3.25
CA HIS A 146 4.99 13.87 3.11
C HIS A 146 4.82 13.42 1.66
N PHE A 147 4.03 14.16 0.87
CA PHE A 147 3.85 13.87 -0.55
C PHE A 147 5.17 14.04 -1.32
N GLU A 148 5.93 15.09 -1.03
CA GLU A 148 7.22 15.33 -1.66
C GLU A 148 8.20 14.19 -1.39
N LYS A 149 8.26 13.73 -0.14
CA LYS A 149 9.11 12.58 0.26
C LYS A 149 8.70 11.30 -0.45
N LEU A 150 7.40 11.08 -0.62
CA LEU A 150 6.88 9.94 -1.34
C LEU A 150 7.23 10.01 -2.83
N GLN A 151 7.18 11.21 -3.41
CA GLN A 151 7.57 11.41 -4.81
C GLN A 151 9.05 11.10 -5.02
N GLU A 152 9.92 11.52 -4.09
CA GLU A 152 11.34 11.17 -4.11
C GLU A 152 11.55 9.66 -4.02
N PHE A 153 10.79 9.00 -3.14
CA PHE A 153 10.83 7.55 -2.98
C PHE A 153 10.46 6.84 -4.30
N VAL A 154 9.40 7.28 -4.94
CA VAL A 154 8.95 6.73 -6.24
C VAL A 154 10.00 6.96 -7.32
N ASN A 155 10.62 8.13 -7.34
CA ASN A 155 11.68 8.42 -8.31
C ASN A 155 12.88 7.49 -8.11
N LYS A 156 13.28 7.23 -6.88
CA LYS A 156 14.35 6.28 -6.56
C LYS A 156 14.01 4.86 -6.99
N LEU A 157 12.77 4.44 -6.75
CA LEU A 157 12.27 3.13 -7.20
C LEU A 157 12.41 2.99 -8.72
N ASN A 158 11.85 3.95 -9.45
CA ASN A 158 11.82 3.90 -10.90
C ASN A 158 13.24 3.94 -11.50
N ASN A 159 14.16 4.69 -10.90
CA ASN A 159 15.55 4.75 -11.36
C ASN A 159 16.26 3.41 -11.20
N ARG A 160 15.96 2.68 -10.12
CA ARG A 160 16.56 1.35 -9.89
C ARG A 160 15.93 0.25 -10.75
N LEU A 161 14.72 0.47 -11.24
CA LEU A 161 14.00 -0.52 -12.05
C LEU A 161 14.31 -0.40 -13.55
N GLN A 162 15.09 0.58 -13.95
CA GLN A 162 15.53 0.75 -15.33
C GLN A 162 16.69 -0.17 -15.69
#